data_a81d029f55488d3ae91726fb6b654cb7
#
_entry.id   a81d029f55488d3ae91726fb6b654cb7
#
_cell.length_a   1.000
_cell.length_b   1.000
_cell.length_c   1.000
_cell.angle_alpha   90.00
_cell.angle_beta   90.00
_cell.angle_gamma   90.00
#
_symmetry.space_group_name_H-M   'P 1'
#
loop_
_entity.id
_entity.type
_entity.pdbx_description
1 polymer ?
#
loop_
_entity_poly.entity_id
_entity_poly.type
_entity_poly.pdbx_seq_one_letter_code
_entity_poly.pdbx_strand_id
1 'polypeptide(L)'
;MKIKDNRVRYFIYAAFFMLFVYLGYKVPYCLDEWKWGLPQRVELMKRGFSGYNGRYLGNILALLITRSEVAKTLVISVCMVLIVWLMEMSVRRKTFSEKDKSDPILLLSLILLLLAVPASLYGQSYGWPAAFVNYEVPVPLFLVYFIWTDELYRNKVEKYSWFQTLAVIPLGICVQLFSENITIIVVAYAVWMMIYTGVRYRKIYLIEVNYLWSAILGAVVMFSNSAYSSAAVHNGKTYKSIDMSAGVLLQRFVVRIWTNLVLNNWVLTVILAVLLTALILKKRKQSFAAAEMLVVFWGYSVYSIFHRICPEWTFDGNQVVDRGIMALLSMLFFINVLLCIWMFTEKEERISICITYLGSLAFAAPLIAADPIGPRCFYISYVFEVLAAAKILQYFLKNRGEIQVFYPALIVAVTVCISAVFYVRIFMIIGKYSDYRAELIEEAVEQNAEELTLPVMPFSDYTGYTEPIDEIWNEKFKEFYHIPENMTVRFE
;
A
#
# COMPACT_ATOMS: atom_id res chain seq x y z
N MET A 1 -26.28 15.62 19.17
CA MET A 1 -26.92 14.28 18.96
C MET A 1 -25.85 13.24 19.25
N LYS A 2 -25.87 12.62 20.43
CA LYS A 2 -24.95 11.52 20.77
C LYS A 2 -25.27 10.35 19.83
N ILE A 3 -24.50 10.15 18.78
CA ILE A 3 -24.61 8.92 18.00
C ILE A 3 -24.08 7.79 18.89
N LYS A 4 -24.97 7.31 19.77
CA LYS A 4 -24.74 6.15 20.65
C LYS A 4 -24.69 4.84 19.87
N ASP A 5 -24.73 4.89 18.53
CA ASP A 5 -25.08 3.74 17.73
C ASP A 5 -23.88 3.29 16.87
N ASN A 6 -23.29 2.17 17.22
CA ASN A 6 -22.33 1.45 16.39
C ASN A 6 -22.87 1.16 14.96
N ARG A 7 -24.18 1.37 14.70
CA ARG A 7 -24.83 1.13 13.40
C ARG A 7 -24.25 1.99 12.31
N VAL A 8 -23.97 3.29 12.57
CA VAL A 8 -23.35 4.18 11.56
C VAL A 8 -21.98 3.68 11.16
N ARG A 9 -21.18 3.23 12.13
CA ARG A 9 -19.86 2.66 11.86
C ARG A 9 -19.95 1.38 11.02
N TYR A 10 -20.84 0.46 11.40
CA TYR A 10 -21.07 -0.77 10.62
C TYR A 10 -21.60 -0.47 9.23
N PHE A 11 -22.47 0.53 9.09
CA PHE A 11 -22.94 0.99 7.79
C PHE A 11 -21.80 1.51 6.91
N ILE A 12 -20.89 2.33 7.46
CA ILE A 12 -19.72 2.84 6.72
C ILE A 12 -18.84 1.66 6.26
N TYR A 13 -18.56 0.69 7.13
CA TYR A 13 -17.78 -0.50 6.73
C TYR A 13 -18.49 -1.32 5.66
N ALA A 14 -19.80 -1.52 5.79
CA ALA A 14 -20.59 -2.24 4.80
C ALA A 14 -20.59 -1.51 3.44
N ALA A 15 -20.77 -0.19 3.43
CA ALA A 15 -20.71 0.61 2.21
C ALA A 15 -19.32 0.55 1.56
N PHE A 16 -18.26 0.61 2.35
CA PHE A 16 -16.88 0.48 1.87
C PHE A 16 -16.59 -0.92 1.32
N PHE A 17 -17.08 -1.97 2.00
CA PHE A 17 -17.01 -3.34 1.51
C PHE A 17 -17.72 -3.48 0.16
N MET A 18 -18.95 -2.99 0.04
CA MET A 18 -19.73 -3.05 -1.21
C MET A 18 -19.09 -2.26 -2.34
N LEU A 19 -18.43 -1.12 -2.04
CA LEU A 19 -17.65 -0.38 -3.01
C LEU A 19 -16.52 -1.28 -3.58
N PHE A 20 -15.73 -1.93 -2.73
CA PHE A 20 -14.65 -2.79 -3.18
C PHE A 20 -15.12 -4.12 -3.78
N VAL A 21 -16.31 -4.62 -3.41
CA VAL A 21 -16.96 -5.72 -4.14
C VAL A 21 -17.24 -5.30 -5.59
N TYR A 22 -17.78 -4.11 -5.79
CA TYR A 22 -18.04 -3.59 -7.14
C TYR A 22 -16.74 -3.37 -7.92
N LEU A 23 -15.77 -2.67 -7.32
CA LEU A 23 -14.47 -2.39 -7.97
C LEU A 23 -13.72 -3.68 -8.30
N GLY A 24 -13.58 -4.60 -7.32
CA GLY A 24 -12.89 -5.88 -7.50
C GLY A 24 -13.55 -6.79 -8.55
N TYR A 25 -14.88 -6.74 -8.68
CA TYR A 25 -15.59 -7.43 -9.75
C TYR A 25 -15.27 -6.83 -11.13
N LYS A 26 -15.20 -5.49 -11.24
CA LYS A 26 -14.99 -4.79 -12.52
C LYS A 26 -13.52 -4.61 -12.91
N VAL A 27 -12.57 -4.91 -12.03
CA VAL A 27 -11.14 -4.91 -12.37
C VAL A 27 -10.85 -6.02 -13.39
N PRO A 28 -10.31 -5.66 -14.59
CA PRO A 28 -9.97 -6.67 -15.61
C PRO A 28 -8.72 -7.47 -15.22
N TYR A 29 -8.54 -8.61 -15.84
CA TYR A 29 -7.27 -9.33 -15.79
C TYR A 29 -6.21 -8.65 -16.66
N CYS A 30 -5.00 -8.58 -16.12
CA CYS A 30 -3.85 -7.88 -16.69
C CYS A 30 -2.69 -8.87 -16.92
N LEU A 31 -1.55 -8.41 -17.39
CA LEU A 31 -0.37 -9.21 -17.76
C LEU A 31 -0.13 -10.47 -16.90
N ASP A 32 0.06 -10.32 -15.59
CA ASP A 32 0.44 -11.45 -14.73
C ASP A 32 -0.69 -12.47 -14.61
N GLU A 33 -1.95 -12.03 -14.62
CA GLU A 33 -3.11 -12.92 -14.55
C GLU A 33 -3.22 -13.80 -15.78
N TRP A 34 -2.84 -13.31 -16.96
CA TRP A 34 -2.84 -14.16 -18.17
C TRP A 34 -1.89 -15.35 -18.01
N LYS A 35 -0.73 -15.15 -17.37
CA LYS A 35 0.16 -16.28 -17.02
C LYS A 35 -0.42 -17.13 -15.89
N TRP A 36 -0.95 -16.50 -14.82
CA TRP A 36 -1.45 -17.22 -13.65
C TRP A 36 -2.69 -18.06 -13.97
N GLY A 37 -3.50 -17.66 -14.95
CA GLY A 37 -4.66 -18.42 -15.44
C GLY A 37 -4.29 -19.72 -16.15
N LEU A 38 -3.09 -19.86 -16.70
CA LEU A 38 -2.68 -21.00 -17.50
C LEU A 38 -2.46 -22.29 -16.68
N PRO A 39 -2.71 -23.48 -17.28
CA PRO A 39 -2.48 -24.78 -16.63
C PRO A 39 -1.05 -24.97 -16.12
N GLN A 40 -0.04 -24.45 -16.82
CA GLN A 40 1.37 -24.54 -16.45
C GLN A 40 1.66 -23.97 -15.08
N ARG A 41 0.85 -23.03 -14.59
CA ARG A 41 1.00 -22.44 -13.24
C ARG A 41 0.52 -23.38 -12.13
N VAL A 42 -0.44 -24.24 -12.42
CA VAL A 42 -0.84 -25.32 -11.50
C VAL A 42 0.28 -26.34 -11.35
N GLU A 43 0.94 -26.71 -12.47
CA GLU A 43 2.10 -27.58 -12.41
C GLU A 43 3.28 -26.95 -11.65
N LEU A 44 3.48 -25.64 -11.80
CA LEU A 44 4.47 -24.90 -11.03
C LEU A 44 4.17 -24.96 -9.52
N MET A 45 2.90 -24.83 -9.12
CA MET A 45 2.47 -24.99 -7.72
C MET A 45 2.77 -26.40 -7.21
N LYS A 46 2.48 -27.47 -7.97
CA LYS A 46 2.79 -28.86 -7.61
C LYS A 46 4.30 -29.09 -7.36
N ARG A 47 5.16 -28.32 -8.04
CA ARG A 47 6.62 -28.31 -7.86
C ARG A 47 7.08 -27.34 -6.76
N GLY A 48 6.17 -26.83 -5.92
CA GLY A 48 6.50 -25.89 -4.83
C GLY A 48 7.07 -24.57 -5.31
N PHE A 49 6.67 -24.07 -6.50
CA PHE A 49 7.17 -22.83 -7.13
C PHE A 49 8.70 -22.77 -7.27
N SER A 50 9.37 -23.93 -7.35
CA SER A 50 10.82 -24.01 -7.50
C SER A 50 11.28 -23.26 -8.75
N GLY A 51 12.33 -22.43 -8.62
CA GLY A 51 12.90 -21.63 -9.72
C GLY A 51 12.07 -20.40 -10.11
N TYR A 52 10.94 -20.14 -9.46
CA TYR A 52 10.09 -18.99 -9.78
C TYR A 52 10.28 -17.82 -8.80
N ASN A 53 9.82 -17.94 -7.56
CA ASN A 53 10.10 -17.04 -6.44
C ASN A 53 9.58 -17.66 -5.13
N GLY A 54 9.92 -17.05 -3.98
CA GLY A 54 9.51 -17.50 -2.65
C GLY A 54 8.19 -16.88 -2.14
N ARG A 55 7.42 -16.21 -2.98
CA ARG A 55 6.13 -15.59 -2.61
C ARG A 55 5.00 -16.62 -2.56
N TYR A 56 5.20 -17.68 -1.80
CA TYR A 56 4.34 -18.87 -1.83
C TYR A 56 2.86 -18.58 -1.62
N LEU A 57 2.50 -17.79 -0.59
CA LEU A 57 1.10 -17.43 -0.34
C LEU A 57 0.56 -16.46 -1.39
N GLY A 58 1.36 -15.50 -1.84
CA GLY A 58 0.99 -14.62 -2.95
C GLY A 58 0.74 -15.37 -4.24
N ASN A 59 1.58 -16.36 -4.57
CA ASN A 59 1.41 -17.23 -5.75
C ASN A 59 0.15 -18.09 -5.65
N ILE A 60 -0.15 -18.68 -4.49
CA ILE A 60 -1.37 -19.47 -4.26
C ILE A 60 -2.61 -18.58 -4.42
N LEU A 61 -2.60 -17.38 -3.85
CA LEU A 61 -3.69 -16.44 -4.02
C LEU A 61 -3.84 -15.97 -5.48
N ALA A 62 -2.72 -15.72 -6.18
CA ALA A 62 -2.76 -15.38 -7.61
C ALA A 62 -3.41 -16.50 -8.44
N LEU A 63 -3.09 -17.76 -8.15
CA LEU A 63 -3.75 -18.93 -8.78
C LEU A 63 -5.25 -18.97 -8.49
N LEU A 64 -5.66 -18.64 -7.27
CA LEU A 64 -7.06 -18.67 -6.85
C LEU A 64 -7.88 -17.56 -7.54
N ILE A 65 -7.39 -16.31 -7.48
CA ILE A 65 -8.10 -15.15 -8.00
C ILE A 65 -8.21 -15.13 -9.54
N THR A 66 -7.28 -15.79 -10.24
CA THR A 66 -7.32 -15.88 -11.72
C THR A 66 -8.24 -16.98 -12.23
N ARG A 67 -8.77 -17.85 -11.35
CA ARG A 67 -9.71 -18.93 -11.67
C ARG A 67 -11.11 -18.71 -11.13
N SER A 68 -11.31 -17.67 -10.33
CA SER A 68 -12.59 -17.37 -9.71
C SER A 68 -12.77 -15.88 -9.50
N GLU A 69 -13.67 -15.27 -10.27
CA GLU A 69 -14.09 -13.87 -10.12
C GLU A 69 -14.62 -13.61 -8.72
N VAL A 70 -15.33 -14.55 -8.12
CA VAL A 70 -15.84 -14.45 -6.75
C VAL A 70 -14.67 -14.41 -5.76
N ALA A 71 -13.66 -15.27 -5.93
CA ALA A 71 -12.48 -15.27 -5.06
C ALA A 71 -11.68 -13.97 -5.20
N LYS A 72 -11.47 -13.47 -6.44
CA LYS A 72 -10.83 -12.17 -6.71
C LYS A 72 -11.55 -11.05 -5.96
N THR A 73 -12.85 -10.94 -6.15
CA THR A 73 -13.68 -9.91 -5.55
C THR A 73 -13.66 -9.97 -4.02
N LEU A 74 -13.77 -11.15 -3.43
CA LEU A 74 -13.74 -11.34 -1.98
C LEU A 74 -12.37 -11.04 -1.37
N VAL A 75 -11.28 -11.49 -1.99
CA VAL A 75 -9.92 -11.21 -1.50
C VAL A 75 -9.67 -9.71 -1.47
N ILE A 76 -10.01 -8.98 -2.55
CA ILE A 76 -9.83 -7.54 -2.62
C ILE A 76 -10.69 -6.83 -1.56
N SER A 77 -12.00 -7.09 -1.52
CA SER A 77 -12.92 -6.37 -0.63
C SER A 77 -12.69 -6.65 0.85
N VAL A 78 -12.46 -7.91 1.23
CA VAL A 78 -12.15 -8.28 2.63
C VAL A 78 -10.82 -7.68 3.06
N CYS A 79 -9.78 -7.75 2.23
CA CYS A 79 -8.47 -7.19 2.55
C CYS A 79 -8.55 -5.68 2.81
N MET A 80 -9.25 -4.92 1.95
CA MET A 80 -9.40 -3.48 2.10
C MET A 80 -10.14 -3.08 3.38
N VAL A 81 -11.21 -3.82 3.73
CA VAL A 81 -11.92 -3.60 5.00
C VAL A 81 -11.02 -3.92 6.19
N LEU A 82 -10.24 -5.00 6.13
CA LEU A 82 -9.31 -5.36 7.20
C LEU A 82 -8.22 -4.30 7.39
N ILE A 83 -7.68 -3.74 6.31
CA ILE A 83 -6.70 -2.65 6.38
C ILE A 83 -7.31 -1.44 7.12
N VAL A 84 -8.48 -0.94 6.69
CA VAL A 84 -9.15 0.20 7.33
C VAL A 84 -9.46 -0.10 8.80
N TRP A 85 -9.99 -1.28 9.09
CA TRP A 85 -10.37 -1.69 10.44
C TRP A 85 -9.16 -1.75 11.38
N LEU A 86 -8.06 -2.37 10.94
CA LEU A 86 -6.83 -2.45 11.72
C LEU A 86 -6.17 -1.07 11.90
N MET A 87 -6.17 -0.23 10.87
CA MET A 87 -5.69 1.15 10.99
C MET A 87 -6.53 1.94 12.01
N GLU A 88 -7.85 1.85 11.95
CA GLU A 88 -8.73 2.50 12.92
C GLU A 88 -8.44 2.00 14.34
N MET A 89 -8.23 0.70 14.52
CA MET A 89 -7.84 0.12 15.82
C MET A 89 -6.51 0.66 16.34
N SER A 90 -5.49 0.72 15.49
CA SER A 90 -4.17 1.29 15.83
C SER A 90 -4.30 2.74 16.32
N VAL A 91 -5.12 3.53 15.65
CA VAL A 91 -5.32 4.94 16.00
C VAL A 91 -6.15 5.11 17.27
N ARG A 92 -7.22 4.34 17.43
CA ARG A 92 -8.12 4.43 18.60
C ARG A 92 -7.54 3.86 19.88
N ARG A 93 -6.46 3.11 19.83
CA ARG A 93 -5.78 2.49 20.99
C ARG A 93 -6.66 1.53 21.76
N LYS A 94 -7.48 0.72 21.11
CA LYS A 94 -8.41 -0.15 21.80
C LYS A 94 -8.15 -1.61 21.49
N THR A 95 -7.99 -2.37 22.53
CA THR A 95 -8.09 -3.82 22.47
C THR A 95 -9.47 -4.23 21.96
N PHE A 96 -9.55 -5.38 21.31
CA PHE A 96 -10.76 -5.90 20.66
C PHE A 96 -12.04 -6.00 21.54
N SER A 97 -11.97 -5.61 22.82
CA SER A 97 -13.04 -5.81 23.79
C SER A 97 -13.77 -4.55 24.29
N GLU A 98 -13.32 -3.34 23.95
CA GLU A 98 -13.97 -2.13 24.50
C GLU A 98 -15.10 -1.58 23.62
N LYS A 99 -16.31 -1.46 24.21
CA LYS A 99 -17.46 -0.75 23.64
C LYS A 99 -17.17 0.74 23.55
N ASP A 100 -16.91 1.27 22.36
CA ASP A 100 -16.55 2.67 22.22
C ASP A 100 -17.52 3.54 21.44
N LYS A 101 -17.54 4.82 21.84
CA LYS A 101 -18.21 5.88 21.08
C LYS A 101 -17.46 6.08 19.77
N SER A 102 -18.02 5.60 18.66
CA SER A 102 -17.41 5.72 17.34
C SER A 102 -17.39 7.19 16.88
N ASP A 103 -16.20 7.69 16.58
CA ASP A 103 -16.07 8.96 15.87
C ASP A 103 -15.99 8.65 14.36
N PRO A 104 -17.07 8.90 13.61
CA PRO A 104 -17.13 8.56 12.18
C PRO A 104 -16.13 9.37 11.34
N ILE A 105 -15.67 10.52 11.82
CA ILE A 105 -14.71 11.35 11.07
C ILE A 105 -13.36 10.63 10.88
N LEU A 106 -12.87 9.92 11.91
CA LEU A 106 -11.61 9.18 11.81
C LEU A 106 -11.73 8.05 10.77
N LEU A 107 -12.81 7.27 10.84
CA LEU A 107 -13.06 6.19 9.89
C LEU A 107 -13.20 6.71 8.46
N LEU A 108 -14.00 7.75 8.27
CA LEU A 108 -14.18 8.40 6.96
C LEU A 108 -12.88 9.01 6.43
N SER A 109 -12.05 9.58 7.30
CA SER A 109 -10.74 10.13 6.91
C SER A 109 -9.77 9.04 6.47
N LEU A 110 -9.74 7.88 7.16
CA LEU A 110 -8.96 6.73 6.74
C LEU A 110 -9.41 6.21 5.37
N ILE A 111 -10.72 6.07 5.16
CA ILE A 111 -11.29 5.66 3.87
C ILE A 111 -10.93 6.68 2.79
N LEU A 112 -11.11 7.97 3.05
CA LEU A 112 -10.78 9.02 2.10
C LEU A 112 -9.32 8.96 1.68
N LEU A 113 -8.40 8.83 2.63
CA LEU A 113 -6.96 8.77 2.34
C LEU A 113 -6.59 7.52 1.54
N LEU A 114 -7.22 6.37 1.80
CA LEU A 114 -7.01 5.16 1.00
C LEU A 114 -7.64 5.23 -0.39
N LEU A 115 -8.69 6.03 -0.59
CA LEU A 115 -9.23 6.34 -1.91
C LEU A 115 -8.45 7.44 -2.64
N ALA A 116 -7.74 8.30 -1.92
CA ALA A 116 -6.92 9.37 -2.48
C ALA A 116 -5.51 8.91 -2.90
N VAL A 117 -5.28 7.61 -2.97
CA VAL A 117 -4.02 7.03 -3.46
C VAL A 117 -3.72 7.53 -4.88
N PRO A 118 -2.45 7.87 -5.22
CA PRO A 118 -2.09 8.30 -6.57
C PRO A 118 -2.51 7.30 -7.65
N ALA A 119 -2.96 7.77 -8.82
CA ALA A 119 -3.42 6.90 -9.89
C ALA A 119 -2.37 5.84 -10.29
N SER A 120 -1.08 6.21 -10.36
CA SER A 120 0.01 5.27 -10.65
C SER A 120 0.17 4.16 -9.60
N LEU A 121 -0.09 4.47 -8.32
CA LEU A 121 -0.12 3.47 -7.25
C LEU A 121 -1.43 2.67 -7.31
N TYR A 122 -2.57 3.33 -7.58
CA TYR A 122 -3.87 2.67 -7.72
C TYR A 122 -3.85 1.59 -8.81
N GLY A 123 -3.40 1.93 -10.02
CA GLY A 123 -3.35 1.00 -11.14
C GLY A 123 -2.42 -0.19 -10.91
N GLN A 124 -1.32 0.02 -10.16
CA GLN A 124 -0.40 -1.06 -9.83
C GLN A 124 -0.71 -1.79 -8.52
N SER A 125 -1.77 -1.42 -7.81
CA SER A 125 -2.25 -2.05 -6.59
C SER A 125 -3.70 -2.51 -6.76
N TYR A 126 -4.68 -1.65 -6.50
CA TYR A 126 -6.11 -2.00 -6.57
C TYR A 126 -6.56 -2.41 -7.97
N GLY A 127 -5.94 -1.84 -9.01
CA GLY A 127 -6.23 -2.13 -10.43
C GLY A 127 -5.47 -3.30 -11.02
N TRP A 128 -4.66 -4.02 -10.22
CA TRP A 128 -3.87 -5.17 -10.68
C TRP A 128 -3.96 -6.33 -9.67
N PRO A 129 -4.86 -7.29 -9.87
CA PRO A 129 -5.14 -8.36 -8.90
C PRO A 129 -3.93 -9.18 -8.46
N ALA A 130 -3.02 -9.56 -9.37
CA ALA A 130 -1.81 -10.33 -9.01
C ALA A 130 -0.80 -9.48 -8.22
N ALA A 131 -0.75 -8.18 -8.45
CA ALA A 131 0.03 -7.27 -7.61
C ALA A 131 -0.63 -7.12 -6.24
N PHE A 132 -1.96 -6.92 -6.19
CA PHE A 132 -2.74 -6.78 -4.96
C PHE A 132 -2.45 -7.92 -3.97
N VAL A 133 -2.48 -9.16 -4.40
CA VAL A 133 -2.24 -10.29 -3.48
C VAL A 133 -0.83 -10.31 -2.91
N ASN A 134 0.15 -9.71 -3.59
CA ASN A 134 1.54 -9.70 -3.13
C ASN A 134 1.91 -8.48 -2.26
N TYR A 135 1.21 -7.35 -2.41
CA TYR A 135 1.60 -6.09 -1.77
C TYR A 135 0.57 -5.56 -0.77
N GLU A 136 -0.74 -5.82 -0.97
CA GLU A 136 -1.81 -5.37 -0.10
C GLU A 136 -2.19 -6.41 0.96
N VAL A 137 -2.29 -7.69 0.57
CA VAL A 137 -2.66 -8.78 1.49
C VAL A 137 -1.70 -8.95 2.68
N PRO A 138 -0.38 -8.80 2.57
CA PRO A 138 0.50 -8.86 3.74
C PRO A 138 0.33 -7.70 4.73
N VAL A 139 -0.25 -6.56 4.30
CA VAL A 139 -0.42 -5.38 5.15
C VAL A 139 -1.26 -5.66 6.40
N PRO A 140 -2.49 -6.20 6.31
CA PRO A 140 -3.27 -6.51 7.50
C PRO A 140 -2.59 -7.56 8.40
N LEU A 141 -1.84 -8.52 7.84
CA LEU A 141 -1.11 -9.49 8.64
C LEU A 141 -0.03 -8.84 9.50
N PHE A 142 0.72 -7.89 8.93
CA PHE A 142 1.71 -7.12 9.69
C PHE A 142 1.07 -6.14 10.68
N LEU A 143 -0.01 -5.46 10.29
CA LEU A 143 -0.69 -4.50 11.15
C LEU A 143 -1.20 -5.13 12.45
N VAL A 144 -1.60 -6.40 12.47
CA VAL A 144 -2.00 -7.08 13.71
C VAL A 144 -0.87 -7.07 14.74
N TYR A 145 0.34 -7.47 14.35
CA TYR A 145 1.49 -7.45 15.26
C TYR A 145 1.90 -6.02 15.62
N PHE A 146 1.89 -5.12 14.63
CA PHE A 146 2.20 -3.71 14.83
C PHE A 146 1.27 -3.07 15.88
N ILE A 147 -0.05 -3.33 15.82
CA ILE A 147 -1.03 -2.81 16.79
C ILE A 147 -0.73 -3.33 18.20
N TRP A 148 -0.44 -4.63 18.34
CA TRP A 148 -0.16 -5.21 19.65
C TRP A 148 1.12 -4.66 20.27
N THR A 149 2.10 -4.27 19.47
CA THR A 149 3.37 -3.71 19.94
C THR A 149 3.40 -2.18 20.00
N ASP A 150 2.54 -1.47 19.27
CA ASP A 150 2.49 0.01 19.26
C ASP A 150 2.17 0.60 20.63
N GLU A 151 1.41 -0.11 21.47
CA GLU A 151 1.12 0.32 22.84
C GLU A 151 2.39 0.40 23.71
N LEU A 152 3.41 -0.41 23.42
CA LEU A 152 4.69 -0.39 24.13
C LEU A 152 5.48 0.93 23.93
N TYR A 153 5.22 1.65 22.85
CA TYR A 153 5.83 2.98 22.64
C TYR A 153 5.24 4.05 23.58
N ARG A 154 4.04 3.80 24.11
CA ARG A 154 3.31 4.71 24.97
C ARG A 154 3.40 4.29 26.43
N ASN A 155 2.99 3.08 26.73
CA ASN A 155 2.85 2.55 28.07
C ASN A 155 3.47 1.16 28.18
N LYS A 156 3.93 0.84 29.40
CA LYS A 156 4.39 -0.50 29.72
C LYS A 156 3.19 -1.46 29.75
N VAL A 157 3.22 -2.49 28.92
CA VAL A 157 2.26 -3.59 28.95
C VAL A 157 2.73 -4.61 30.01
N GLU A 158 1.86 -5.03 30.91
CA GLU A 158 2.24 -5.98 31.96
C GLU A 158 2.41 -7.38 31.38
N LYS A 159 1.45 -7.83 30.57
CA LYS A 159 1.46 -9.14 29.90
C LYS A 159 0.57 -9.14 28.66
N TYR A 160 0.91 -9.98 27.70
CA TYR A 160 0.05 -10.34 26.57
C TYR A 160 -0.77 -11.58 26.89
N SER A 161 -1.96 -11.70 26.26
CA SER A 161 -2.75 -12.93 26.37
C SER A 161 -2.05 -14.11 25.69
N TRP A 162 -2.36 -15.32 26.13
CA TRP A 162 -1.81 -16.53 25.51
C TRP A 162 -2.23 -16.62 24.03
N PHE A 163 -3.46 -16.17 23.70
CA PHE A 163 -3.93 -16.11 22.32
C PHE A 163 -3.04 -15.23 21.44
N GLN A 164 -2.74 -14.00 21.88
CA GLN A 164 -1.83 -13.10 21.14
C GLN A 164 -0.45 -13.73 20.98
N THR A 165 0.07 -14.32 22.06
CA THR A 165 1.40 -14.94 22.08
C THR A 165 1.53 -16.14 21.13
N LEU A 166 0.45 -16.88 20.91
CA LEU A 166 0.44 -17.99 19.94
C LEU A 166 0.06 -17.55 18.54
N ALA A 167 -0.89 -16.62 18.39
CA ALA A 167 -1.36 -16.15 17.09
C ALA A 167 -0.27 -15.45 16.28
N VAL A 168 0.75 -14.85 16.91
CA VAL A 168 1.87 -14.24 16.18
C VAL A 168 2.74 -15.26 15.44
N ILE A 169 2.70 -16.55 15.80
CA ILE A 169 3.50 -17.58 15.12
C ILE A 169 3.04 -17.77 13.68
N PRO A 170 1.78 -18.13 13.37
CA PRO A 170 1.33 -18.21 11.99
C PRO A 170 1.36 -16.83 11.29
N LEU A 171 1.09 -15.72 11.97
CA LEU A 171 1.18 -14.40 11.39
C LEU A 171 2.60 -14.07 10.94
N GLY A 172 3.60 -14.34 11.80
CA GLY A 172 5.00 -14.08 11.49
C GLY A 172 5.52 -14.90 10.30
N ILE A 173 5.08 -16.17 10.15
CA ILE A 173 5.41 -17.00 8.99
C ILE A 173 4.68 -16.49 7.74
N CYS A 174 3.37 -16.32 7.82
CA CYS A 174 2.55 -16.00 6.64
C CYS A 174 2.93 -14.66 6.00
N VAL A 175 3.19 -13.61 6.80
CA VAL A 175 3.53 -12.28 6.27
C VAL A 175 4.81 -12.28 5.43
N GLN A 176 5.71 -13.23 5.67
CA GLN A 176 6.96 -13.34 4.92
C GLN A 176 6.78 -13.90 3.49
N LEU A 177 5.67 -14.59 3.23
CA LEU A 177 5.50 -15.37 2.00
C LEU A 177 4.77 -14.60 0.88
N PHE A 178 4.93 -13.25 0.85
CA PHE A 178 4.31 -12.37 -0.14
C PHE A 178 5.31 -11.50 -0.89
N SER A 179 6.09 -10.67 -0.22
CA SER A 179 6.98 -9.70 -0.88
C SER A 179 8.30 -9.53 -0.13
N GLU A 180 9.40 -9.51 -0.86
CA GLU A 180 10.76 -9.51 -0.30
C GLU A 180 11.07 -8.27 0.55
N ASN A 181 10.63 -7.08 0.11
CA ASN A 181 10.85 -5.85 0.87
C ASN A 181 10.07 -5.85 2.19
N ILE A 182 8.86 -6.39 2.21
CA ILE A 182 8.08 -6.54 3.44
C ILE A 182 8.77 -7.54 4.37
N THR A 183 9.22 -8.69 3.84
CA THR A 183 9.94 -9.72 4.59
C THR A 183 11.14 -9.14 5.35
N ILE A 184 12.00 -8.39 4.67
CA ILE A 184 13.20 -7.80 5.29
C ILE A 184 12.81 -6.87 6.46
N ILE A 185 11.82 -6.00 6.25
CA ILE A 185 11.45 -4.99 7.25
C ILE A 185 10.66 -5.59 8.40
N VAL A 186 9.83 -6.60 8.17
CA VAL A 186 9.11 -7.30 9.24
C VAL A 186 10.09 -7.98 10.20
N VAL A 187 11.15 -8.65 9.70
CA VAL A 187 12.21 -9.21 10.54
C VAL A 187 12.96 -8.10 11.27
N ALA A 188 13.34 -7.02 10.58
CA ALA A 188 14.03 -5.89 11.21
C ALA A 188 13.17 -5.22 12.30
N TYR A 189 11.87 -5.08 12.08
CA TYR A 189 10.93 -4.56 13.08
C TYR A 189 10.80 -5.48 14.29
N ALA A 190 10.77 -6.80 14.10
CA ALA A 190 10.75 -7.76 15.20
C ALA A 190 12.02 -7.66 16.08
N VAL A 191 13.20 -7.54 15.46
CA VAL A 191 14.47 -7.28 16.16
C VAL A 191 14.43 -5.93 16.89
N TRP A 192 13.96 -4.88 16.21
CA TRP A 192 13.81 -3.56 16.82
C TRP A 192 12.94 -3.58 18.07
N MET A 193 11.80 -4.29 18.05
CA MET A 193 10.90 -4.38 19.19
C MET A 193 11.59 -5.04 20.38
N MET A 194 12.33 -6.15 20.20
CA MET A 194 13.07 -6.79 21.28
C MET A 194 14.16 -5.87 21.88
N ILE A 195 14.87 -5.12 21.03
CA ILE A 195 15.87 -4.14 21.50
C ILE A 195 15.17 -3.03 22.27
N TYR A 196 14.10 -2.45 21.72
CA TYR A 196 13.37 -1.35 22.33
C TYR A 196 12.83 -1.72 23.72
N THR A 197 12.16 -2.87 23.86
CA THR A 197 11.58 -3.32 25.13
C THR A 197 12.66 -3.74 26.12
N GLY A 198 13.73 -4.40 25.65
CA GLY A 198 14.89 -4.75 26.45
C GLY A 198 15.56 -3.50 27.06
N VAL A 199 15.76 -2.45 26.28
CA VAL A 199 16.37 -1.20 26.75
C VAL A 199 15.38 -0.37 27.58
N ARG A 200 14.14 -0.17 27.11
CA ARG A 200 13.17 0.73 27.73
C ARG A 200 12.56 0.19 29.00
N TYR A 201 12.22 -1.12 29.00
CA TYR A 201 11.47 -1.78 30.08
C TYR A 201 12.28 -2.82 30.85
N ARG A 202 13.51 -3.08 30.43
CA ARG A 202 14.35 -4.17 31.00
C ARG A 202 13.63 -5.52 30.97
N LYS A 203 12.82 -5.75 29.94
CA LYS A 203 11.97 -6.94 29.80
C LYS A 203 11.80 -7.25 28.31
N ILE A 204 11.86 -8.55 27.99
CA ILE A 204 11.49 -9.09 26.66
C ILE A 204 10.21 -9.90 26.86
N TYR A 205 9.25 -9.71 25.98
CA TYR A 205 7.97 -10.42 26.04
C TYR A 205 8.01 -11.67 25.15
N LEU A 206 7.35 -12.74 25.59
CA LEU A 206 7.29 -13.99 24.83
C LEU A 206 6.67 -13.80 23.43
N ILE A 207 5.73 -12.89 23.28
CA ILE A 207 5.14 -12.53 21.96
C ILE A 207 6.20 -12.01 20.99
N GLU A 208 7.19 -11.25 21.45
CA GLU A 208 8.27 -10.71 20.62
C GLU A 208 9.23 -11.82 20.18
N VAL A 209 9.55 -12.73 21.09
CA VAL A 209 10.40 -13.89 20.80
C VAL A 209 9.72 -14.81 19.78
N ASN A 210 8.45 -15.15 20.00
CA ASN A 210 7.68 -16.00 19.10
C ASN A 210 7.53 -15.37 17.71
N TYR A 211 7.27 -14.05 17.65
CA TYR A 211 7.15 -13.36 16.37
C TYR A 211 8.49 -13.29 15.62
N LEU A 212 9.59 -12.99 16.31
CA LEU A 212 10.92 -12.94 15.68
C LEU A 212 11.30 -14.31 15.11
N TRP A 213 11.16 -15.40 15.88
CA TRP A 213 11.48 -16.74 15.41
C TRP A 213 10.61 -17.15 14.21
N SER A 214 9.31 -16.89 14.30
CA SER A 214 8.38 -17.20 13.20
C SER A 214 8.65 -16.36 11.95
N ALA A 215 9.00 -15.08 12.13
CA ALA A 215 9.39 -14.20 11.03
C ALA A 215 10.69 -14.65 10.37
N ILE A 216 11.71 -15.03 11.16
CA ILE A 216 12.96 -15.60 10.63
C ILE A 216 12.67 -16.91 9.87
N LEU A 217 11.86 -17.80 10.45
CA LEU A 217 11.50 -19.07 9.78
C LEU A 217 10.80 -18.80 8.44
N GLY A 218 9.81 -17.91 8.40
CA GLY A 218 9.13 -17.53 7.16
C GLY A 218 10.08 -16.89 6.13
N ALA A 219 10.99 -16.03 6.58
CA ALA A 219 12.02 -15.43 5.72
C ALA A 219 12.98 -16.48 5.14
N VAL A 220 13.42 -17.44 5.97
CA VAL A 220 14.24 -18.57 5.49
C VAL A 220 13.47 -19.39 4.44
N VAL A 221 12.20 -19.71 4.68
CA VAL A 221 11.36 -20.40 3.69
C VAL A 221 11.27 -19.60 2.40
N MET A 222 11.02 -18.29 2.46
CA MET A 222 10.94 -17.45 1.28
C MET A 222 12.27 -17.44 0.49
N PHE A 223 13.38 -17.11 1.15
CA PHE A 223 14.67 -16.92 0.49
C PHE A 223 15.40 -18.24 0.16
N SER A 224 14.92 -19.39 0.63
CA SER A 224 15.43 -20.71 0.24
C SER A 224 15.02 -21.12 -1.18
N ASN A 225 14.10 -20.39 -1.82
CA ASN A 225 13.73 -20.69 -3.21
C ASN A 225 14.94 -20.51 -4.14
N SER A 226 15.17 -21.50 -5.02
CA SER A 226 16.31 -21.52 -5.96
C SER A 226 16.36 -20.32 -6.91
N ALA A 227 15.25 -19.61 -7.12
CA ALA A 227 15.23 -18.39 -7.92
C ALA A 227 16.12 -17.28 -7.35
N TYR A 228 16.27 -17.19 -6.02
CA TYR A 228 17.11 -16.15 -5.40
C TYR A 228 18.61 -16.48 -5.48
N SER A 229 18.99 -17.75 -5.38
CA SER A 229 20.38 -18.15 -5.59
C SER A 229 20.82 -17.97 -7.04
N SER A 230 19.92 -18.27 -7.99
CA SER A 230 20.16 -18.05 -9.43
C SER A 230 20.28 -16.57 -9.78
N ALA A 231 19.46 -15.70 -9.18
CA ALA A 231 19.51 -14.27 -9.38
C ALA A 231 20.82 -13.63 -8.85
N ALA A 232 21.37 -14.18 -7.76
CA ALA A 232 22.63 -13.71 -7.18
C ALA A 232 23.87 -14.12 -8.02
N VAL A 233 23.79 -15.25 -8.76
CA VAL A 233 24.92 -15.81 -9.52
C VAL A 233 24.90 -15.36 -10.99
N HIS A 234 23.75 -15.11 -11.58
CA HIS A 234 23.59 -14.77 -13.00
C HIS A 234 23.21 -13.30 -13.17
N ASN A 235 24.23 -12.47 -13.42
CA ASN A 235 24.05 -11.08 -13.82
C ASN A 235 23.04 -10.95 -14.98
N GLY A 236 21.80 -10.64 -14.69
CA GLY A 236 20.96 -9.85 -15.57
C GLY A 236 20.12 -10.54 -16.62
N LYS A 237 19.93 -11.88 -16.67
CA LYS A 237 19.04 -12.51 -17.67
C LYS A 237 17.74 -13.11 -17.15
N THR A 238 17.55 -13.18 -15.86
CA THR A 238 16.31 -13.72 -15.26
C THR A 238 15.83 -12.86 -14.11
N TYR A 239 14.70 -12.26 -14.26
CA TYR A 239 13.70 -11.72 -13.36
C TYR A 239 14.05 -10.66 -12.29
N LYS A 240 15.21 -10.60 -11.68
CA LYS A 240 15.61 -9.55 -10.73
C LYS A 240 17.13 -9.44 -10.71
N SER A 241 17.64 -8.41 -11.34
CA SER A 241 19.05 -8.04 -11.15
C SER A 241 19.20 -7.31 -9.81
N ILE A 242 20.08 -7.79 -8.95
CA ILE A 242 20.54 -7.02 -7.78
C ILE A 242 21.80 -6.28 -8.22
N ASP A 243 21.62 -5.04 -8.68
CA ASP A 243 22.76 -4.16 -8.96
C ASP A 243 23.05 -3.34 -7.70
N MET A 244 24.21 -3.63 -7.09
CA MET A 244 24.70 -3.00 -5.86
C MET A 244 25.78 -1.94 -6.15
N SER A 245 25.96 -1.51 -7.40
CA SER A 245 26.88 -0.41 -7.68
C SER A 245 26.41 0.89 -7.01
N ALA A 246 27.35 1.63 -6.41
CA ALA A 246 27.05 2.84 -5.65
C ALA A 246 26.27 3.88 -6.47
N GLY A 247 26.57 4.00 -7.77
CA GLY A 247 25.87 4.92 -8.68
C GLY A 247 24.41 4.54 -8.88
N VAL A 248 24.11 3.25 -9.11
CA VAL A 248 22.75 2.75 -9.30
C VAL A 248 21.95 2.85 -8.00
N LEU A 249 22.54 2.51 -6.85
CA LEU A 249 21.89 2.66 -5.54
C LEU A 249 21.55 4.12 -5.26
N LEU A 250 22.48 5.05 -5.54
CA LEU A 250 22.24 6.48 -5.37
C LEU A 250 21.12 6.97 -6.31
N GLN A 251 21.15 6.58 -7.58
CA GLN A 251 20.12 6.93 -8.55
C GLN A 251 18.72 6.43 -8.10
N ARG A 252 18.62 5.18 -7.65
CA ARG A 252 17.35 4.62 -7.15
C ARG A 252 16.88 5.34 -5.90
N PHE A 253 17.78 5.62 -4.95
CA PHE A 253 17.47 6.40 -3.76
C PHE A 253 16.93 7.77 -4.12
N VAL A 254 17.62 8.52 -4.96
CA VAL A 254 17.25 9.87 -5.36
C VAL A 254 15.97 9.86 -6.21
N VAL A 255 15.94 9.04 -7.28
CA VAL A 255 14.85 9.13 -8.28
C VAL A 255 13.65 8.28 -7.90
N ARG A 256 13.84 7.06 -7.37
CA ARG A 256 12.72 6.12 -7.19
C ARG A 256 12.09 6.22 -5.81
N ILE A 257 12.91 6.30 -4.75
CA ILE A 257 12.39 6.30 -3.38
C ILE A 257 11.60 7.58 -3.11
N TRP A 258 12.19 8.75 -3.24
CA TRP A 258 11.56 10.01 -2.86
C TRP A 258 10.41 10.41 -3.76
N THR A 259 10.47 10.07 -5.05
CA THR A 259 9.36 10.29 -5.97
C THR A 259 8.13 9.49 -5.55
N ASN A 260 8.27 8.18 -5.27
CA ASN A 260 7.13 7.35 -4.92
C ASN A 260 6.69 7.47 -3.45
N LEU A 261 7.62 7.77 -2.55
CA LEU A 261 7.31 7.92 -1.12
C LEU A 261 6.61 9.24 -0.81
N VAL A 262 7.05 10.36 -1.41
CA VAL A 262 6.55 11.69 -1.01
C VAL A 262 5.92 12.45 -2.18
N LEU A 263 6.66 12.62 -3.30
CA LEU A 263 6.23 13.52 -4.37
C LEU A 263 4.90 13.10 -5.03
N ASN A 264 4.77 11.83 -5.36
CA ASN A 264 3.53 11.31 -5.98
C ASN A 264 2.33 11.36 -5.01
N ASN A 265 2.56 11.38 -3.70
CA ASN A 265 1.52 11.38 -2.65
C ASN A 265 1.02 12.80 -2.33
N TRP A 266 0.87 13.67 -3.35
CA TRP A 266 0.58 15.09 -3.20
C TRP A 266 -0.66 15.39 -2.34
N VAL A 267 -1.73 14.58 -2.42
CA VAL A 267 -2.94 14.75 -1.59
C VAL A 267 -2.60 14.55 -0.12
N LEU A 268 -1.88 13.47 0.19
CA LEU A 268 -1.46 13.15 1.56
C LEU A 268 -0.46 14.20 2.08
N THR A 269 0.43 14.70 1.23
CA THR A 269 1.36 15.80 1.53
C THR A 269 0.62 17.06 1.99
N VAL A 270 -0.41 17.47 1.24
CA VAL A 270 -1.25 18.63 1.60
C VAL A 270 -1.99 18.40 2.92
N ILE A 271 -2.56 17.20 3.12
CA ILE A 271 -3.27 16.86 4.36
C ILE A 271 -2.31 16.87 5.56
N LEU A 272 -1.10 16.33 5.41
CA LEU A 272 -0.07 16.42 6.44
C LEU A 272 0.30 17.89 6.73
N ALA A 273 0.48 18.72 5.70
CA ALA A 273 0.76 20.14 5.89
C ALA A 273 -0.34 20.85 6.71
N VAL A 274 -1.62 20.57 6.41
CA VAL A 274 -2.76 21.11 7.17
C VAL A 274 -2.73 20.63 8.62
N LEU A 275 -2.58 19.32 8.85
CA LEU A 275 -2.57 18.73 10.19
C LEU A 275 -1.40 19.24 11.02
N LEU A 276 -0.19 19.35 10.45
CA LEU A 276 1.00 19.83 11.12
C LEU A 276 0.93 21.33 11.39
N THR A 277 0.39 22.12 10.46
CA THR A 277 0.08 23.54 10.70
C THR A 277 -0.86 23.70 11.90
N ALA A 278 -1.95 22.93 11.95
CA ALA A 278 -2.87 22.94 13.08
C ALA A 278 -2.17 22.53 14.40
N LEU A 279 -1.23 21.59 14.34
CA LEU A 279 -0.44 21.16 15.49
C LEU A 279 0.44 22.29 16.03
N ILE A 280 1.17 23.01 15.17
CA ILE A 280 2.00 24.17 15.51
C ILE A 280 1.15 25.27 16.14
N LEU A 281 0.02 25.64 15.51
CA LEU A 281 -0.87 26.70 15.98
C LEU A 281 -1.51 26.37 17.34
N LYS A 282 -1.88 25.10 17.57
CA LYS A 282 -2.45 24.64 18.86
C LYS A 282 -1.50 24.86 20.03
N LYS A 283 -0.21 24.67 19.83
CA LYS A 283 0.81 24.82 20.91
C LYS A 283 1.22 26.28 21.15
N ARG A 284 0.78 27.24 20.31
CA ARG A 284 1.06 28.68 20.39
C ARG A 284 2.56 29.03 20.62
N LYS A 285 3.46 28.13 20.25
CA LYS A 285 4.91 28.37 20.29
C LYS A 285 5.33 29.10 19.01
N GLN A 286 5.41 30.40 19.08
CA GLN A 286 6.06 31.19 18.04
C GLN A 286 7.59 31.02 18.20
N SER A 287 8.19 30.33 17.24
CA SER A 287 9.63 30.14 17.15
C SER A 287 10.07 30.21 15.69
N PHE A 288 11.32 30.56 15.45
CA PHE A 288 11.88 30.56 14.11
C PHE A 288 11.71 29.16 13.44
N ALA A 289 11.94 28.07 14.17
CA ALA A 289 11.74 26.72 13.69
C ALA A 289 10.28 26.42 13.29
N ALA A 290 9.29 26.96 14.01
CA ALA A 290 7.89 26.82 13.63
C ALA A 290 7.57 27.55 12.31
N ALA A 291 8.12 28.75 12.12
CA ALA A 291 7.96 29.50 10.87
C ALA A 291 8.63 28.81 9.68
N GLU A 292 9.85 28.32 9.87
CA GLU A 292 10.59 27.55 8.86
C GLU A 292 9.79 26.30 8.44
N MET A 293 9.29 25.51 9.40
CA MET A 293 8.47 24.32 9.12
C MET A 293 7.21 24.66 8.30
N LEU A 294 6.53 25.77 8.62
CA LEU A 294 5.35 26.21 7.86
C LEU A 294 5.72 26.54 6.41
N VAL A 295 6.84 27.23 6.19
CA VAL A 295 7.34 27.53 4.84
C VAL A 295 7.63 26.24 4.07
N VAL A 296 8.30 25.27 4.71
CA VAL A 296 8.59 23.97 4.08
C VAL A 296 7.31 23.20 3.76
N PHE A 297 6.35 23.11 4.69
CA PHE A 297 5.12 22.36 4.47
C PHE A 297 4.29 22.94 3.33
N TRP A 298 4.06 24.23 3.32
CA TRP A 298 3.24 24.87 2.29
C TRP A 298 4.00 25.04 0.96
N GLY A 299 5.27 25.40 1.02
CA GLY A 299 6.12 25.50 -0.17
C GLY A 299 6.21 24.15 -0.90
N TYR A 300 6.44 23.06 -0.16
CA TYR A 300 6.47 21.73 -0.76
C TYR A 300 5.09 21.27 -1.26
N SER A 301 4.02 21.59 -0.54
CA SER A 301 2.65 21.27 -0.98
C SER A 301 2.31 21.95 -2.30
N VAL A 302 2.64 23.23 -2.44
CA VAL A 302 2.47 23.98 -3.70
C VAL A 302 3.32 23.37 -4.81
N TYR A 303 4.57 23.05 -4.52
CA TYR A 303 5.48 22.41 -5.46
C TYR A 303 4.94 21.03 -5.94
N SER A 304 4.46 20.17 -5.03
CA SER A 304 3.95 18.84 -5.40
C SER A 304 2.67 18.92 -6.25
N ILE A 305 1.78 19.87 -5.96
CA ILE A 305 0.60 20.15 -6.80
C ILE A 305 1.03 20.66 -8.17
N PHE A 306 1.96 21.63 -8.21
CA PHE A 306 2.46 22.20 -9.45
C PHE A 306 3.12 21.14 -10.33
N HIS A 307 3.96 20.29 -9.76
CA HIS A 307 4.60 19.18 -10.48
C HIS A 307 3.57 18.19 -11.06
N ARG A 308 2.42 17.98 -10.36
CA ARG A 308 1.34 17.13 -10.86
C ARG A 308 0.61 17.75 -12.06
N ILE A 309 0.46 19.07 -12.08
CA ILE A 309 -0.23 19.83 -13.17
C ILE A 309 0.70 20.03 -14.36
N CYS A 310 1.97 20.30 -14.09
CA CYS A 310 3.00 20.60 -15.10
C CYS A 310 4.18 19.62 -14.95
N PRO A 311 4.02 18.32 -15.30
CA PRO A 311 5.06 17.32 -15.08
C PRO A 311 6.31 17.52 -15.92
N GLU A 312 6.21 18.26 -17.04
CA GLU A 312 7.33 18.58 -17.93
C GLU A 312 8.17 19.77 -17.45
N TRP A 313 7.69 20.49 -16.43
CA TRP A 313 8.43 21.62 -15.89
C TRP A 313 9.70 21.18 -15.15
N THR A 314 10.81 21.86 -15.40
CA THR A 314 12.11 21.59 -14.85
C THR A 314 12.73 22.85 -14.24
N PHE A 315 13.62 22.70 -13.26
CA PHE A 315 14.35 23.81 -12.63
C PHE A 315 15.47 24.33 -13.52
N ASP A 316 16.23 23.40 -14.15
CA ASP A 316 17.46 23.68 -14.88
C ASP A 316 17.49 23.06 -16.30
N GLY A 317 16.46 22.29 -16.66
CA GLY A 317 16.42 21.54 -17.92
C GLY A 317 17.38 20.35 -17.96
N ASN A 318 18.24 20.18 -16.92
CA ASN A 318 19.09 19.01 -16.76
C ASN A 318 18.35 17.97 -15.87
N GLN A 319 17.99 16.86 -16.46
CA GLN A 319 17.22 15.81 -15.76
C GLN A 319 17.87 15.29 -14.47
N VAL A 320 19.20 15.26 -14.40
CA VAL A 320 19.92 14.79 -13.19
C VAL A 320 19.80 15.81 -12.07
N VAL A 321 20.00 17.10 -12.39
CA VAL A 321 19.89 18.21 -11.43
C VAL A 321 18.47 18.32 -10.93
N ASP A 322 17.49 18.32 -11.84
CA ASP A 322 16.06 18.41 -11.48
C ASP A 322 15.62 17.28 -10.56
N ARG A 323 15.97 16.04 -10.87
CA ARG A 323 15.67 14.88 -10.00
C ARG A 323 16.38 14.98 -8.65
N GLY A 324 17.60 15.51 -8.61
CA GLY A 324 18.33 15.78 -7.37
C GLY A 324 17.61 16.81 -6.49
N ILE A 325 17.17 17.93 -7.08
CA ILE A 325 16.40 18.96 -6.37
C ILE A 325 15.08 18.41 -5.85
N MET A 326 14.34 17.68 -6.66
CA MET A 326 13.08 17.02 -6.26
C MET A 326 13.27 16.11 -5.05
N ALA A 327 14.33 15.29 -5.05
CA ALA A 327 14.65 14.42 -3.93
C ALA A 327 15.00 15.20 -2.67
N LEU A 328 15.84 16.24 -2.78
CA LEU A 328 16.22 17.09 -1.65
C LEU A 328 15.02 17.79 -1.03
N LEU A 329 14.11 18.34 -1.83
CA LEU A 329 12.87 18.97 -1.34
C LEU A 329 11.96 17.94 -0.64
N SER A 330 11.83 16.73 -1.19
CA SER A 330 11.06 15.64 -0.59
C SER A 330 11.67 15.18 0.74
N MET A 331 13.00 15.05 0.81
CA MET A 331 13.74 14.74 2.05
C MET A 331 13.54 15.84 3.10
N LEU A 332 13.65 17.10 2.70
CA LEU A 332 13.45 18.24 3.58
C LEU A 332 12.03 18.24 4.19
N PHE A 333 11.02 18.00 3.35
CA PHE A 333 9.64 17.85 3.81
C PHE A 333 9.51 16.69 4.81
N PHE A 334 10.03 15.50 4.47
CA PHE A 334 9.95 14.31 5.31
C PHE A 334 10.60 14.52 6.68
N ILE A 335 11.79 15.13 6.72
CA ILE A 335 12.51 15.44 7.96
C ILE A 335 11.74 16.46 8.78
N ASN A 336 11.20 17.51 8.15
CA ASN A 336 10.42 18.53 8.86
C ASN A 336 9.12 17.97 9.45
N VAL A 337 8.46 17.00 8.81
CA VAL A 337 7.34 16.26 9.39
C VAL A 337 7.76 15.57 10.69
N LEU A 338 8.88 14.83 10.69
CA LEU A 338 9.40 14.16 11.90
C LEU A 338 9.76 15.16 13.00
N LEU A 339 10.45 16.24 12.66
CA LEU A 339 10.81 17.28 13.63
C LEU A 339 9.58 17.95 14.22
N CYS A 340 8.56 18.25 13.40
CA CYS A 340 7.30 18.81 13.86
C CYS A 340 6.56 17.86 14.82
N ILE A 341 6.45 16.57 14.48
CA ILE A 341 5.88 15.56 15.37
C ILE A 341 6.67 15.53 16.68
N TRP A 342 8.00 15.51 16.61
CA TRP A 342 8.86 15.45 17.79
C TRP A 342 8.72 16.66 18.70
N MET A 343 8.63 17.86 18.14
CA MET A 343 8.59 19.14 18.90
C MET A 343 7.20 19.48 19.43
N PHE A 344 6.13 19.14 18.71
CA PHE A 344 4.79 19.65 18.97
C PHE A 344 3.79 18.62 19.48
N THR A 345 4.11 17.30 19.46
CA THR A 345 3.27 16.28 20.09
C THR A 345 3.65 16.03 21.55
N GLU A 346 2.71 15.44 22.29
CA GLU A 346 2.97 15.02 23.67
C GLU A 346 3.92 13.82 23.73
N LYS A 347 4.71 13.72 24.80
CA LYS A 347 5.76 12.71 24.95
C LYS A 347 5.24 11.29 24.79
N GLU A 348 4.03 11.02 25.26
CA GLU A 348 3.38 9.70 25.20
C GLU A 348 3.01 9.26 23.79
N GLU A 349 2.65 10.21 22.89
CA GLU A 349 2.27 9.92 21.52
C GLU A 349 3.43 9.99 20.53
N ARG A 350 4.41 10.81 20.86
CA ARG A 350 5.52 11.21 19.99
C ARG A 350 6.23 10.02 19.36
N ILE A 351 6.66 9.06 20.18
CA ILE A 351 7.43 7.91 19.72
C ILE A 351 6.57 7.04 18.78
N SER A 352 5.32 6.76 19.17
CA SER A 352 4.41 5.98 18.34
C SER A 352 4.16 6.61 16.97
N ILE A 353 3.94 7.95 16.92
CA ILE A 353 3.71 8.64 15.64
C ILE A 353 5.00 8.69 14.81
N CYS A 354 6.16 9.00 15.43
CA CYS A 354 7.44 9.02 14.73
C CYS A 354 7.80 7.63 14.15
N ILE A 355 7.67 6.55 14.93
CA ILE A 355 7.93 5.19 14.46
C ILE A 355 6.98 4.80 13.33
N THR A 356 5.70 5.20 13.43
CA THR A 356 4.74 4.96 12.36
C THR A 356 5.17 5.69 11.08
N TYR A 357 5.55 6.97 11.16
CA TYR A 357 5.97 7.73 9.98
C TYR A 357 7.31 7.25 9.42
N LEU A 358 8.29 6.92 10.28
CA LEU A 358 9.55 6.30 9.86
C LEU A 358 9.34 4.92 9.23
N GLY A 359 8.30 4.20 9.61
CA GLY A 359 7.90 2.93 9.00
C GLY A 359 7.68 3.05 7.49
N SER A 360 7.15 4.19 7.00
CA SER A 360 6.98 4.41 5.58
C SER A 360 8.32 4.39 4.82
N LEU A 361 9.33 5.06 5.34
CA LEU A 361 10.68 5.04 4.77
C LEU A 361 11.35 3.67 4.94
N ALA A 362 11.16 3.03 6.10
CA ALA A 362 11.73 1.71 6.37
C ALA A 362 11.27 0.68 5.33
N PHE A 363 9.96 0.59 5.02
CA PHE A 363 9.45 -0.33 3.99
C PHE A 363 9.91 0.01 2.57
N ALA A 364 10.24 1.25 2.30
CA ALA A 364 10.82 1.68 1.02
C ALA A 364 12.34 1.38 0.91
N ALA A 365 13.07 1.32 2.04
CA ALA A 365 14.53 1.22 2.04
C ALA A 365 15.09 -0.02 1.30
N PRO A 366 14.56 -1.25 1.44
CA PRO A 366 15.09 -2.41 0.71
C PRO A 366 14.94 -2.29 -0.82
N LEU A 367 14.00 -1.45 -1.29
CA LEU A 367 13.76 -1.26 -2.72
C LEU A 367 14.95 -0.61 -3.43
N ILE A 368 15.85 0.05 -2.71
CA ILE A 368 17.08 0.62 -3.29
C ILE A 368 17.91 -0.47 -4.00
N ALA A 369 17.93 -1.68 -3.43
CA ALA A 369 18.68 -2.82 -4.00
C ALA A 369 17.91 -3.62 -5.05
N ALA A 370 16.59 -3.36 -5.25
CA ALA A 370 15.74 -4.16 -6.13
C ALA A 370 15.55 -3.54 -7.51
N ASP A 371 15.30 -4.36 -8.54
CA ASP A 371 14.87 -3.95 -9.87
C ASP A 371 14.02 -5.07 -10.51
N PRO A 372 12.90 -4.75 -11.17
CA PRO A 372 12.28 -3.43 -11.33
C PRO A 372 11.53 -2.95 -10.07
N ILE A 373 11.57 -1.64 -9.82
CA ILE A 373 10.81 -0.98 -8.76
C ILE A 373 9.58 -0.33 -9.40
N GLY A 374 8.39 -0.82 -9.05
CA GLY A 374 7.12 -0.21 -9.43
C GLY A 374 6.42 0.48 -8.25
N PRO A 375 5.45 1.38 -8.52
CA PRO A 375 4.65 2.04 -7.48
C PRO A 375 4.03 1.08 -6.45
N ARG A 376 3.56 -0.12 -6.85
CA ARG A 376 2.99 -1.15 -5.97
C ARG A 376 3.88 -1.52 -4.78
N CYS A 377 5.20 -1.46 -4.95
CA CYS A 377 6.15 -1.78 -3.88
C CYS A 377 6.08 -0.79 -2.70
N PHE A 378 5.51 0.41 -2.93
CA PHE A 378 5.37 1.47 -1.93
C PHE A 378 4.00 1.47 -1.22
N TYR A 379 3.11 0.51 -1.51
CA TYR A 379 1.78 0.50 -0.93
C TYR A 379 1.79 0.46 0.60
N ILE A 380 2.57 -0.42 1.21
CA ILE A 380 2.69 -0.48 2.68
C ILE A 380 3.30 0.82 3.24
N SER A 381 4.25 1.45 2.53
CA SER A 381 4.80 2.77 2.91
C SER A 381 3.70 3.82 2.95
N TYR A 382 2.86 3.88 1.92
CA TYR A 382 1.70 4.76 1.86
C TYR A 382 0.72 4.52 3.03
N VAL A 383 0.41 3.27 3.34
CA VAL A 383 -0.46 2.91 4.48
C VAL A 383 0.13 3.44 5.79
N PHE A 384 1.44 3.37 5.99
CA PHE A 384 2.10 3.89 7.19
C PHE A 384 2.09 5.42 7.27
N GLU A 385 2.18 6.14 6.15
CA GLU A 385 1.99 7.59 6.10
C GLU A 385 0.55 8.00 6.45
N VAL A 386 -0.45 7.30 5.86
CA VAL A 386 -1.86 7.49 6.19
C VAL A 386 -2.12 7.22 7.67
N LEU A 387 -1.53 6.16 8.22
CA LEU A 387 -1.66 5.82 9.64
C LEU A 387 -1.06 6.89 10.54
N ALA A 388 0.10 7.46 10.16
CA ALA A 388 0.71 8.57 10.89
C ALA A 388 -0.18 9.83 10.85
N ALA A 389 -0.71 10.19 9.67
CA ALA A 389 -1.66 11.30 9.51
C ALA A 389 -2.92 11.10 10.37
N ALA A 390 -3.47 9.88 10.39
CA ALA A 390 -4.64 9.53 11.20
C ALA A 390 -4.35 9.61 12.72
N LYS A 391 -3.15 9.20 13.16
CA LYS A 391 -2.72 9.36 14.58
C LYS A 391 -2.62 10.84 14.96
N ILE A 392 -2.12 11.71 14.07
CA ILE A 392 -2.09 13.15 14.28
C ILE A 392 -3.52 13.70 14.34
N LEU A 393 -4.40 13.30 13.42
CA LEU A 393 -5.80 13.69 13.41
C LEU A 393 -6.49 13.31 14.73
N GLN A 394 -6.33 12.08 15.20
CA GLN A 394 -6.90 11.61 16.47
C GLN A 394 -6.42 12.45 17.68
N TYR A 395 -5.18 12.92 17.66
CA TYR A 395 -4.68 13.84 18.69
C TYR A 395 -5.49 15.14 18.77
N PHE A 396 -6.04 15.62 17.64
CA PHE A 396 -6.95 16.78 17.63
C PHE A 396 -8.37 16.41 18.08
N LEU A 397 -8.86 15.25 17.72
CA LEU A 397 -10.25 14.85 17.99
C LEU A 397 -10.50 14.55 19.47
N LYS A 398 -9.50 14.09 20.21
CA LYS A 398 -9.61 13.71 21.64
C LYS A 398 -10.21 14.77 22.56
N ASN A 399 -10.04 16.06 22.25
CA ASN A 399 -10.36 17.18 23.13
C ASN A 399 -11.39 18.15 22.53
N ARG A 400 -12.18 17.72 21.54
CA ARG A 400 -13.17 18.59 20.86
C ARG A 400 -14.60 18.24 21.21
N GLY A 401 -15.47 19.27 21.29
CA GLY A 401 -16.91 19.09 21.48
C GLY A 401 -17.62 18.55 20.21
N GLU A 402 -18.77 17.92 20.40
CA GLU A 402 -19.54 17.26 19.33
C GLU A 402 -19.88 18.17 18.15
N ILE A 403 -20.22 19.43 18.39
CA ILE A 403 -20.58 20.40 17.34
C ILE A 403 -19.37 20.78 16.48
N GLN A 404 -18.15 20.85 17.08
CA GLN A 404 -16.92 21.21 16.38
C GLN A 404 -16.45 20.12 15.40
N VAL A 405 -16.96 18.90 15.54
CA VAL A 405 -16.60 17.74 14.71
C VAL A 405 -17.63 17.48 13.61
N PHE A 406 -18.87 17.95 13.76
CA PHE A 406 -19.96 17.65 12.84
C PHE A 406 -19.71 18.18 11.41
N TYR A 407 -19.38 19.46 11.24
CA TYR A 407 -19.13 20.04 9.92
C TYR A 407 -17.92 19.44 9.21
N PRO A 408 -16.75 19.27 9.85
CA PRO A 408 -15.64 18.53 9.27
C PRO A 408 -16.01 17.09 8.87
N ALA A 409 -16.78 16.38 9.71
CA ALA A 409 -17.21 15.02 9.39
C ALA A 409 -18.12 14.97 8.16
N LEU A 410 -19.02 15.96 8.01
CA LEU A 410 -19.88 16.08 6.84
C LEU A 410 -19.06 16.35 5.57
N ILE A 411 -18.09 17.27 5.62
CA ILE A 411 -17.21 17.56 4.49
C ILE A 411 -16.45 16.30 4.07
N VAL A 412 -15.85 15.59 5.02
CA VAL A 412 -15.12 14.34 4.72
C VAL A 412 -16.06 13.29 4.15
N ALA A 413 -17.29 13.13 4.69
CA ALA A 413 -18.26 12.19 4.17
C ALA A 413 -18.67 12.51 2.72
N VAL A 414 -18.93 13.77 2.40
CA VAL A 414 -19.26 14.21 1.04
C VAL A 414 -18.08 13.92 0.10
N THR A 415 -16.85 14.21 0.52
CA THR A 415 -15.65 13.94 -0.29
C THR A 415 -15.45 12.44 -0.51
N VAL A 416 -15.69 11.59 0.50
CA VAL A 416 -15.68 10.12 0.35
C VAL A 416 -16.73 9.67 -0.68
N CYS A 417 -17.95 10.21 -0.62
CA CYS A 417 -19.01 9.88 -1.57
C CYS A 417 -18.63 10.30 -3.00
N ILE A 418 -18.06 11.50 -3.19
CA ILE A 418 -17.58 11.98 -4.49
C ILE A 418 -16.48 11.04 -5.01
N SER A 419 -15.50 10.68 -4.18
CA SER A 419 -14.43 9.76 -4.55
C SER A 419 -14.98 8.37 -4.91
N ALA A 420 -15.93 7.85 -4.16
CA ALA A 420 -16.57 6.57 -4.45
C ALA A 420 -17.30 6.60 -5.80
N VAL A 421 -18.10 7.65 -6.07
CA VAL A 421 -18.79 7.84 -7.36
C VAL A 421 -17.78 7.95 -8.51
N PHE A 422 -16.68 8.66 -8.31
CA PHE A 422 -15.60 8.77 -9.30
C PHE A 422 -15.04 7.38 -9.68
N TYR A 423 -14.68 6.54 -8.70
CA TYR A 423 -14.17 5.20 -8.98
C TYR A 423 -15.24 4.28 -9.58
N VAL A 424 -16.47 4.32 -9.06
CA VAL A 424 -17.59 3.54 -9.64
C VAL A 424 -17.77 3.89 -11.11
N ARG A 425 -17.72 5.18 -11.48
CA ARG A 425 -17.83 5.63 -12.88
C ARG A 425 -16.68 5.13 -13.75
N ILE A 426 -15.44 5.25 -13.30
CA ILE A 426 -14.25 4.75 -14.02
C ILE A 426 -14.40 3.24 -14.27
N PHE A 427 -14.63 2.46 -13.22
CA PHE A 427 -14.71 1.01 -13.34
C PHE A 427 -15.98 0.50 -14.04
N MET A 428 -17.05 1.29 -14.06
CA MET A 428 -18.20 1.02 -14.92
C MET A 428 -17.82 1.11 -16.41
N ILE A 429 -17.01 2.08 -16.79
CA ILE A 429 -16.55 2.24 -18.17
C ILE A 429 -15.54 1.15 -18.52
N ILE A 430 -14.54 0.91 -17.65
CA ILE A 430 -13.56 -0.17 -17.83
C ILE A 430 -14.26 -1.52 -18.00
N GLY A 431 -15.25 -1.82 -17.12
CA GLY A 431 -16.00 -3.06 -17.20
C GLY A 431 -16.76 -3.21 -18.52
N LYS A 432 -17.40 -2.14 -19.04
CA LYS A 432 -18.05 -2.18 -20.34
C LYS A 432 -17.08 -2.47 -21.49
N TYR A 433 -15.89 -1.89 -21.45
CA TYR A 433 -14.85 -2.16 -22.45
C TYR A 433 -14.30 -3.59 -22.33
N SER A 434 -14.17 -4.10 -21.11
CA SER A 434 -13.76 -5.49 -20.88
C SER A 434 -14.81 -6.48 -21.40
N ASP A 435 -16.10 -6.22 -21.13
CA ASP A 435 -17.21 -7.01 -21.60
C ASP A 435 -17.25 -6.99 -23.16
N TYR A 436 -17.10 -5.81 -23.77
CA TYR A 436 -17.05 -5.64 -25.22
C TYR A 436 -15.87 -6.34 -25.90
N ARG A 437 -14.66 -6.28 -25.25
CA ARG A 437 -13.51 -7.06 -25.74
C ARG A 437 -13.80 -8.56 -25.74
N ALA A 438 -14.49 -9.08 -24.71
CA ALA A 438 -14.85 -10.48 -24.63
C ALA A 438 -15.81 -10.88 -25.76
N GLU A 439 -16.81 -10.05 -26.08
CA GLU A 439 -17.72 -10.25 -27.19
C GLU A 439 -16.98 -10.30 -28.55
N LEU A 440 -16.06 -9.33 -28.79
CA LEU A 440 -15.27 -9.29 -30.01
C LEU A 440 -14.36 -10.52 -30.18
N ILE A 441 -13.78 -11.01 -29.08
CA ILE A 441 -12.94 -12.22 -29.08
C ILE A 441 -13.80 -13.45 -29.45
N GLU A 442 -14.96 -13.58 -28.81
CA GLU A 442 -15.88 -14.70 -29.07
C GLU A 442 -16.33 -14.73 -30.54
N GLU A 443 -16.78 -13.58 -31.08
CA GLU A 443 -17.19 -13.44 -32.48
C GLU A 443 -16.03 -13.76 -33.44
N ALA A 444 -14.81 -13.27 -33.20
CA ALA A 444 -13.68 -13.49 -34.07
C ALA A 444 -13.25 -14.97 -34.07
N VAL A 445 -13.30 -15.64 -32.92
CA VAL A 445 -12.97 -17.07 -32.78
C VAL A 445 -14.03 -17.93 -33.48
N GLU A 446 -15.33 -17.63 -33.34
CA GLU A 446 -16.40 -18.34 -34.01
C GLU A 446 -16.34 -18.22 -35.54
N GLN A 447 -15.95 -17.03 -36.03
CA GLN A 447 -15.83 -16.75 -37.46
C GLN A 447 -14.50 -17.24 -38.07
N ASN A 448 -13.57 -17.78 -37.26
CA ASN A 448 -12.21 -18.13 -37.67
C ASN A 448 -11.50 -16.93 -38.36
N ALA A 449 -11.65 -15.75 -37.84
CA ALA A 449 -11.06 -14.54 -38.41
C ALA A 449 -9.53 -14.60 -38.42
N GLU A 450 -8.88 -14.01 -39.42
CA GLU A 450 -7.42 -13.93 -39.50
C GLU A 450 -6.86 -12.79 -38.64
N GLU A 451 -7.65 -11.72 -38.46
CA GLU A 451 -7.30 -10.54 -37.67
C GLU A 451 -8.40 -10.19 -36.66
N LEU A 452 -7.98 -9.75 -35.46
CA LEU A 452 -8.85 -9.25 -34.38
C LEU A 452 -8.35 -7.91 -33.92
N THR A 453 -9.18 -6.88 -34.03
CA THR A 453 -8.89 -5.53 -33.47
C THR A 453 -9.69 -5.33 -32.19
N LEU A 454 -8.99 -5.04 -31.10
CA LEU A 454 -9.57 -4.79 -29.79
C LEU A 454 -9.40 -3.31 -29.42
N PRO A 455 -10.40 -2.65 -28.81
CA PRO A 455 -10.25 -1.28 -28.34
C PRO A 455 -9.23 -1.22 -27.20
N VAL A 456 -8.40 -0.14 -27.15
CA VAL A 456 -7.51 0.16 -26.02
C VAL A 456 -8.35 0.45 -24.76
N MET A 457 -7.90 -0.07 -23.60
CA MET A 457 -8.64 0.12 -22.34
C MET A 457 -8.60 1.58 -21.90
N PRO A 458 -9.76 2.21 -21.68
CA PRO A 458 -9.79 3.57 -21.14
C PRO A 458 -9.30 3.58 -19.67
N PHE A 459 -8.80 4.74 -19.23
CA PHE A 459 -8.32 4.94 -17.87
C PHE A 459 -7.21 3.95 -17.45
N SER A 460 -6.26 3.67 -18.34
CA SER A 460 -5.13 2.77 -18.11
C SER A 460 -4.30 3.08 -16.85
N ASP A 461 -4.31 4.32 -16.37
CA ASP A 461 -3.68 4.71 -15.11
C ASP A 461 -4.31 4.03 -13.87
N TYR A 462 -5.55 3.53 -14.00
CA TYR A 462 -6.30 2.88 -12.90
C TYR A 462 -6.33 1.36 -12.99
N THR A 463 -5.67 0.78 -13.98
CA THR A 463 -5.53 -0.67 -14.14
C THR A 463 -4.06 -1.06 -14.24
N GLY A 464 -3.75 -2.35 -14.09
CA GLY A 464 -2.50 -2.89 -14.59
C GLY A 464 -2.46 -2.82 -16.12
N TYR A 465 -1.42 -3.37 -16.73
CA TYR A 465 -1.30 -3.42 -18.18
C TYR A 465 -2.34 -4.37 -18.79
N THR A 466 -3.33 -3.82 -19.42
CA THR A 466 -4.46 -4.55 -20.07
C THR A 466 -4.24 -4.82 -21.56
N GLU A 467 -3.12 -4.34 -22.09
CA GLU A 467 -2.59 -4.65 -23.41
C GLU A 467 -1.23 -5.35 -23.28
N PRO A 468 -0.91 -6.32 -24.18
CA PRO A 468 0.41 -6.92 -24.23
C PRO A 468 1.52 -5.88 -24.49
N ILE A 469 2.61 -5.97 -23.72
CA ILE A 469 3.74 -5.05 -23.85
C ILE A 469 4.81 -5.51 -24.83
N ASP A 470 4.76 -6.77 -25.22
CA ASP A 470 5.65 -7.42 -26.21
C ASP A 470 5.00 -8.70 -26.75
N GLU A 471 5.70 -9.37 -27.65
CA GLU A 471 5.20 -10.57 -28.33
C GLU A 471 4.99 -11.76 -27.38
N ILE A 472 5.84 -11.93 -26.38
CA ILE A 472 5.71 -12.98 -25.36
C ILE A 472 4.40 -12.81 -24.57
N TRP A 473 4.06 -11.57 -24.23
CA TRP A 473 2.81 -11.27 -23.53
C TRP A 473 1.59 -11.36 -24.45
N ASN A 474 1.75 -11.09 -25.74
CA ASN A 474 0.69 -11.31 -26.73
C ASN A 474 0.34 -12.80 -26.88
N GLU A 475 1.34 -13.68 -26.88
CA GLU A 475 1.11 -15.14 -26.83
C GLU A 475 0.35 -15.54 -25.56
N LYS A 476 0.72 -14.99 -24.38
CA LYS A 476 0.03 -15.30 -23.13
C LYS A 476 -1.38 -14.74 -23.08
N PHE A 477 -1.64 -13.59 -23.67
CA PHE A 477 -2.96 -13.04 -23.87
C PHE A 477 -3.83 -13.98 -24.72
N LYS A 478 -3.34 -14.41 -25.89
CA LYS A 478 -4.04 -15.34 -26.76
C LYS A 478 -4.34 -16.66 -26.05
N GLU A 479 -3.35 -17.24 -25.38
CA GLU A 479 -3.50 -18.49 -24.64
C GLU A 479 -4.56 -18.39 -23.53
N PHE A 480 -4.58 -17.27 -22.80
CA PHE A 480 -5.53 -17.03 -21.72
C PHE A 480 -6.97 -16.85 -22.21
N TYR A 481 -7.16 -16.12 -23.32
CA TYR A 481 -8.48 -15.88 -23.92
C TYR A 481 -8.88 -16.90 -24.98
N HIS A 482 -8.10 -17.99 -25.14
CA HIS A 482 -8.35 -19.06 -26.12
C HIS A 482 -8.40 -18.56 -27.57
N ILE A 483 -7.65 -17.52 -27.90
CA ILE A 483 -7.52 -16.97 -29.25
C ILE A 483 -6.55 -17.88 -30.06
N PRO A 484 -6.88 -18.29 -31.29
CA PRO A 484 -6.00 -19.07 -32.14
C PRO A 484 -4.63 -18.42 -32.36
N GLU A 485 -3.55 -19.23 -32.35
CA GLU A 485 -2.16 -18.71 -32.49
C GLU A 485 -1.95 -17.95 -33.80
N ASN A 486 -2.59 -18.40 -34.90
CA ASN A 486 -2.51 -17.78 -36.22
C ASN A 486 -3.30 -16.49 -36.38
N MET A 487 -4.22 -16.16 -35.47
CA MET A 487 -4.98 -14.91 -35.49
C MET A 487 -4.10 -13.73 -35.05
N THR A 488 -4.03 -12.67 -35.84
CA THR A 488 -3.30 -11.45 -35.49
C THR A 488 -4.17 -10.57 -34.60
N VAL A 489 -3.69 -10.22 -33.38
CA VAL A 489 -4.41 -9.33 -32.46
C VAL A 489 -3.78 -7.94 -32.49
N ARG A 490 -4.60 -6.92 -32.70
CA ARG A 490 -4.22 -5.48 -32.66
C ARG A 490 -5.04 -4.74 -31.61
N PHE A 491 -4.49 -3.66 -31.08
CA PHE A 491 -5.14 -2.79 -30.11
C PHE A 491 -5.19 -1.36 -30.66
N GLU A 492 -6.39 -0.78 -30.78
CA GLU A 492 -6.65 0.54 -31.36
C GLU A 492 -7.63 1.39 -30.55
#